data_fe7c0fb1f1069a0282860360ac371200
#
_entry.id   fe7c0fb1f1069a0282860360ac371200
#
_cell.length_a   1.000
_cell.length_b   1.000
_cell.length_c   1.000
_cell.angle_alpha   90.00
_cell.angle_beta   90.00
_cell.angle_gamma   90.00
#
_symmetry.space_group_name_H-M   'P 1'
#
loop_
_entity.id
_entity.type
_entity.pdbx_description
1 polymer ?
#
loop_
_entity_poly.entity_id
_entity_poly.type
_entity_poly.pdbx_seq_one_letter_code
_entity_poly.pdbx_strand_id
1 'polypeptide(L)'
;MPTVSCVSSLKSVAFAVGVAVIALSPLAARAEALLVVEADTGKVLQAENATIPWYPASVTKLMTTYVTLKAVKEGRITLDTLVTVSPIAAAQSPSKMGFRSGTQVTIDNALKMMMVKSANDMAVVLAEGVGGSIDGFSALMNENAARLGMTQTSYVNPNGLPAEGQITSARDLAILA
;
A
#
# COMPACT_ATOMS: atom_id res chain seq x y z
N MET A 1 38.55 -63.57 59.58
CA MET A 1 38.12 -63.18 58.29
C MET A 1 37.55 -61.78 58.44
N PRO A 2 38.19 -60.75 57.96
CA PRO A 2 37.65 -59.41 58.05
C PRO A 2 36.89 -59.00 56.78
N THR A 3 35.72 -58.49 56.99
CA THR A 3 34.88 -57.91 55.97
C THR A 3 35.30 -56.46 55.71
N VAL A 4 35.70 -56.19 54.46
CA VAL A 4 36.06 -54.88 54.02
C VAL A 4 34.81 -54.19 53.57
N SER A 5 34.37 -53.10 54.26
CA SER A 5 33.30 -52.24 53.85
C SER A 5 33.87 -51.13 52.97
N CYS A 6 33.47 -51.15 51.70
CA CYS A 6 33.84 -50.09 50.76
C CYS A 6 32.75 -49.03 50.74
N VAL A 7 33.02 -47.91 51.38
CA VAL A 7 32.10 -46.74 51.28
C VAL A 7 32.58 -45.91 50.11
N SER A 8 31.83 -45.95 48.99
CA SER A 8 32.04 -45.11 47.86
C SER A 8 31.31 -43.77 48.08
N SER A 9 32.09 -42.73 48.26
CA SER A 9 31.61 -41.34 48.34
C SER A 9 31.21 -40.86 46.94
N LEU A 10 29.93 -40.79 46.68
CA LEU A 10 29.41 -40.11 45.50
C LEU A 10 29.48 -38.57 45.72
N LYS A 11 30.47 -37.95 45.12
CA LYS A 11 30.49 -36.49 45.00
C LYS A 11 29.48 -36.08 43.95
N SER A 12 28.35 -35.51 44.38
CA SER A 12 27.36 -34.88 43.52
C SER A 12 27.94 -33.62 42.88
N VAL A 13 28.30 -33.72 41.61
CA VAL A 13 28.61 -32.54 40.82
C VAL A 13 27.30 -31.92 40.38
N ALA A 14 26.89 -30.88 41.07
CA ALA A 14 25.78 -30.04 40.65
C ALA A 14 26.19 -29.21 39.42
N PHE A 15 25.77 -29.67 38.25
CA PHE A 15 25.93 -28.92 37.00
C PHE A 15 24.87 -27.81 36.97
N ALA A 16 25.25 -26.61 37.38
CA ALA A 16 24.39 -25.43 37.25
C ALA A 16 24.35 -25.02 35.79
N VAL A 17 23.34 -25.51 35.07
CA VAL A 17 22.98 -25.00 33.73
C VAL A 17 22.32 -23.64 33.92
N GLY A 18 23.12 -22.58 33.82
CA GLY A 18 22.65 -21.22 33.73
C GLY A 18 21.91 -21.04 32.40
N VAL A 19 20.58 -21.17 32.40
CA VAL A 19 19.75 -20.75 31.28
C VAL A 19 19.77 -19.23 31.23
N ALA A 20 20.67 -18.67 30.42
CA ALA A 20 20.60 -17.27 30.04
C ALA A 20 19.33 -17.10 29.19
N VAL A 21 18.23 -16.72 29.82
CA VAL A 21 17.05 -16.21 29.12
C VAL A 21 17.44 -14.85 28.55
N ILE A 22 17.98 -14.88 27.33
CA ILE A 22 18.08 -13.66 26.52
C ILE A 22 16.63 -13.26 26.28
N ALA A 23 16.14 -12.28 27.02
CA ALA A 23 14.90 -11.60 26.75
C ALA A 23 15.06 -10.94 25.36
N LEU A 24 14.72 -11.68 24.30
CA LEU A 24 14.40 -11.10 23.01
C LEU A 24 13.13 -10.27 23.25
N SER A 25 13.33 -9.05 23.75
CA SER A 25 12.31 -8.05 23.60
C SER A 25 12.02 -8.00 22.10
N PRO A 26 10.77 -8.26 21.63
CA PRO A 26 10.46 -7.98 20.24
C PRO A 26 10.76 -6.49 20.08
N LEU A 27 11.86 -6.15 19.37
CA LEU A 27 11.90 -4.87 18.70
C LEU A 27 10.65 -4.90 17.83
N ALA A 28 9.58 -4.28 18.34
CA ALA A 28 8.44 -3.99 17.51
C ALA A 28 9.02 -3.18 16.35
N ALA A 29 9.24 -3.85 15.21
CA ALA A 29 9.54 -3.18 13.98
C ALA A 29 8.32 -2.28 13.75
N ARG A 30 8.40 -1.03 14.23
CA ARG A 30 7.43 0.00 13.91
C ARG A 30 7.64 0.35 12.44
N ALA A 31 7.02 -0.47 11.63
CA ALA A 31 6.82 -0.20 10.23
C ALA A 31 5.70 0.85 10.12
N GLU A 32 5.97 2.05 10.59
CA GLU A 32 5.00 3.13 10.63
C GLU A 32 5.61 4.35 9.97
N ALA A 33 4.92 4.87 8.97
CA ALA A 33 5.16 6.17 8.40
C ALA A 33 3.94 7.04 8.73
N LEU A 34 4.17 8.09 9.53
CA LEU A 34 3.12 8.97 10.00
C LEU A 34 3.45 10.42 9.63
N LEU A 35 2.45 11.12 9.12
CA LEU A 35 2.49 12.55 8.96
C LEU A 35 1.11 13.14 9.28
N VAL A 36 1.07 14.09 10.20
CA VAL A 36 -0.12 14.89 10.50
C VAL A 36 0.20 16.34 10.18
N VAL A 37 -0.62 16.93 9.33
CA VAL A 37 -0.49 18.33 8.91
C VAL A 37 -1.79 19.09 9.18
N GLU A 38 -1.67 20.33 9.50
CA GLU A 38 -2.80 21.25 9.53
C GLU A 38 -3.18 21.61 8.08
N ALA A 39 -4.40 21.29 7.67
CA ALA A 39 -4.81 21.36 6.26
C ALA A 39 -4.71 22.76 5.67
N ASP A 40 -5.07 23.80 6.45
CA ASP A 40 -5.12 25.18 5.95
C ASP A 40 -3.74 25.83 5.78
N THR A 41 -2.75 25.40 6.57
CA THR A 41 -1.44 26.06 6.64
C THR A 41 -0.30 25.17 6.13
N GLY A 42 -0.54 23.86 6.02
CA GLY A 42 0.49 22.87 5.73
C GLY A 42 1.47 22.65 6.89
N LYS A 43 1.20 23.21 8.09
CA LYS A 43 2.06 23.07 9.25
C LYS A 43 2.10 21.62 9.70
N VAL A 44 3.30 21.06 9.83
CA VAL A 44 3.50 19.72 10.34
C VAL A 44 3.26 19.72 11.86
N LEU A 45 2.30 18.92 12.31
CA LEU A 45 1.96 18.72 13.72
C LEU A 45 2.65 17.49 14.30
N GLN A 46 2.81 16.44 13.51
CA GLN A 46 3.51 15.22 13.88
C GLN A 46 4.13 14.57 12.64
N ALA A 47 5.34 14.04 12.75
CA ALA A 47 6.00 13.30 11.68
C ALA A 47 6.85 12.18 12.27
N GLU A 48 6.72 10.97 11.71
CA GLU A 48 7.57 9.82 11.99
C GLU A 48 7.80 9.10 10.67
N ASN A 49 9.07 8.91 10.28
CA ASN A 49 9.44 8.26 9.02
C ASN A 49 8.73 8.83 7.77
N ALA A 50 8.29 10.10 7.81
CA ALA A 50 7.39 10.69 6.82
C ALA A 50 7.97 10.74 5.39
N THR A 51 9.29 10.71 5.24
CA THR A 51 9.99 10.74 3.96
C THR A 51 10.58 9.39 3.54
N ILE A 52 10.43 8.36 4.37
CA ILE A 52 10.91 7.02 4.04
C ILE A 52 9.95 6.38 3.03
N PRO A 53 10.46 5.83 1.91
CA PRO A 53 9.62 5.12 0.94
C PRO A 53 8.91 3.93 1.57
N TRP A 54 7.61 3.81 1.29
CA TRP A 54 6.73 2.79 1.84
C TRP A 54 5.75 2.27 0.80
N TYR A 55 5.16 1.12 1.05
CA TYR A 55 4.10 0.59 0.18
C TYR A 55 2.79 1.33 0.43
N PRO A 56 2.21 2.01 -0.58
CA PRO A 56 1.00 2.83 -0.41
C PRO A 56 -0.26 2.02 -0.17
N ALA A 57 -0.29 0.74 -0.51
CA ALA A 57 -1.51 -0.07 -0.56
C ALA A 57 -2.65 0.71 -1.26
N SER A 58 -3.87 0.61 -0.77
CA SER A 58 -5.05 1.25 -1.39
C SER A 58 -5.05 2.78 -1.36
N VAL A 59 -4.13 3.42 -0.62
CA VAL A 59 -3.98 4.89 -0.69
C VAL A 59 -3.53 5.34 -2.10
N THR A 60 -2.92 4.46 -2.89
CA THR A 60 -2.68 4.63 -4.33
C THR A 60 -3.89 5.18 -5.09
N LYS A 61 -5.11 4.77 -4.69
CA LYS A 61 -6.35 5.16 -5.36
C LYS A 61 -6.66 6.67 -5.28
N LEU A 62 -6.01 7.41 -4.38
CA LEU A 62 -6.05 8.87 -4.40
C LEU A 62 -5.39 9.41 -5.68
N MET A 63 -4.22 8.89 -6.09
CA MET A 63 -3.60 9.29 -7.34
C MET A 63 -4.44 8.85 -8.55
N THR A 64 -5.04 7.67 -8.51
CA THR A 64 -5.98 7.22 -9.56
C THR A 64 -7.16 8.18 -9.69
N THR A 65 -7.72 8.62 -8.57
CA THR A 65 -8.79 9.63 -8.54
C THR A 65 -8.31 10.96 -9.11
N TYR A 66 -7.16 11.43 -8.66
CA TYR A 66 -6.57 12.69 -9.12
C TYR A 66 -6.37 12.72 -10.63
N VAL A 67 -5.71 11.69 -11.20
CA VAL A 67 -5.47 11.59 -12.65
C VAL A 67 -6.77 11.52 -13.44
N THR A 68 -7.76 10.76 -12.96
CA THR A 68 -9.07 10.64 -13.60
C THR A 68 -9.82 11.98 -13.58
N LEU A 69 -9.91 12.64 -12.42
CA LEU A 69 -10.61 13.93 -12.30
C LEU A 69 -9.88 15.04 -13.07
N LYS A 70 -8.55 14.99 -13.15
CA LYS A 70 -7.78 15.88 -14.00
C LYS A 70 -8.14 15.70 -15.48
N ALA A 71 -8.27 14.45 -15.95
CA ALA A 71 -8.72 14.17 -17.31
C ALA A 71 -10.13 14.72 -17.60
N VAL A 72 -11.03 14.64 -16.61
CA VAL A 72 -12.36 15.26 -16.70
C VAL A 72 -12.25 16.79 -16.77
N LYS A 73 -11.46 17.39 -15.89
CA LYS A 73 -11.24 18.86 -15.86
C LYS A 73 -10.63 19.39 -17.15
N GLU A 74 -9.77 18.60 -17.78
CA GLU A 74 -9.13 18.93 -19.08
C GLU A 74 -10.06 18.66 -20.28
N GLY A 75 -11.27 18.13 -20.05
CA GLY A 75 -12.24 17.86 -21.11
C GLY A 75 -11.89 16.65 -22.00
N ARG A 76 -10.92 15.82 -21.60
CA ARG A 76 -10.53 14.59 -22.34
C ARG A 76 -11.58 13.49 -22.22
N ILE A 77 -12.28 13.45 -21.12
CA ILE A 77 -13.40 12.57 -20.81
C ILE A 77 -14.46 13.35 -20.02
N THR A 78 -15.63 12.77 -19.82
CA THR A 78 -16.68 13.30 -18.92
C THR A 78 -16.99 12.28 -17.82
N LEU A 79 -17.68 12.70 -16.78
CA LEU A 79 -18.15 11.79 -15.73
C LEU A 79 -19.15 10.75 -16.28
N ASP A 80 -19.88 11.09 -17.34
CA ASP A 80 -20.84 10.21 -18.01
C ASP A 80 -20.20 9.30 -19.07
N THR A 81 -18.89 9.47 -19.35
CA THR A 81 -18.17 8.59 -20.29
C THR A 81 -18.28 7.16 -19.83
N LEU A 82 -18.73 6.27 -20.72
CA LEU A 82 -18.79 4.83 -20.47
C LEU A 82 -17.43 4.19 -20.64
N VAL A 83 -17.05 3.37 -19.68
CA VAL A 83 -15.83 2.54 -19.68
C VAL A 83 -16.24 1.08 -19.49
N THR A 84 -15.49 0.18 -20.10
CA THR A 84 -15.83 -1.25 -20.12
C THR A 84 -14.96 -2.01 -19.13
N VAL A 85 -15.56 -2.89 -18.36
CA VAL A 85 -14.84 -3.85 -17.50
C VAL A 85 -14.11 -4.86 -18.39
N SER A 86 -12.80 -4.79 -18.45
CA SER A 86 -11.96 -5.73 -19.21
C SER A 86 -11.85 -7.08 -18.50
N PRO A 87 -11.35 -8.13 -19.18
CA PRO A 87 -10.96 -9.38 -18.51
C PRO A 87 -9.94 -9.18 -17.40
N ILE A 88 -8.99 -8.24 -17.57
CA ILE A 88 -7.97 -7.89 -16.57
C ILE A 88 -8.61 -7.26 -15.35
N ALA A 89 -9.53 -6.32 -15.54
CA ALA A 89 -10.28 -5.70 -14.44
C ALA A 89 -11.12 -6.74 -13.69
N ALA A 90 -11.88 -7.58 -14.40
CA ALA A 90 -12.72 -8.62 -13.79
C ALA A 90 -11.92 -9.65 -12.98
N ALA A 91 -10.67 -9.92 -13.38
CA ALA A 91 -9.77 -10.87 -12.71
C ALA A 91 -9.07 -10.31 -11.47
N GLN A 92 -9.22 -9.01 -11.15
CA GLN A 92 -8.54 -8.40 -10.02
C GLN A 92 -8.86 -9.09 -8.69
N SER A 93 -7.86 -9.10 -7.80
CA SER A 93 -8.02 -9.59 -6.42
C SER A 93 -8.97 -8.70 -5.62
N PRO A 94 -9.69 -9.22 -4.64
CA PRO A 94 -10.52 -8.41 -3.72
C PRO A 94 -9.69 -7.33 -2.96
N SER A 95 -10.32 -6.22 -2.52
CA SER A 95 -11.74 -5.88 -2.67
C SER A 95 -12.09 -5.47 -4.10
N LYS A 96 -13.27 -5.91 -4.58
CA LYS A 96 -13.73 -5.57 -5.94
C LYS A 96 -15.26 -5.55 -6.00
N MET A 97 -15.83 -4.96 -7.05
CA MET A 97 -17.27 -4.99 -7.33
C MET A 97 -17.71 -6.33 -7.89
N GLY A 98 -16.86 -6.96 -8.69
CA GLY A 98 -17.11 -8.28 -9.25
C GLY A 98 -17.99 -8.28 -10.49
N PHE A 99 -18.02 -7.20 -11.25
CA PHE A 99 -18.72 -7.16 -12.54
C PHE A 99 -18.09 -8.13 -13.55
N ARG A 100 -18.93 -8.64 -14.45
CA ARG A 100 -18.48 -9.47 -15.57
C ARG A 100 -17.72 -8.62 -16.60
N SER A 101 -16.73 -9.21 -17.25
CA SER A 101 -16.11 -8.60 -18.41
C SER A 101 -17.16 -8.21 -19.47
N GLY A 102 -16.98 -7.06 -20.09
CA GLY A 102 -17.95 -6.47 -21.04
C GLY A 102 -19.01 -5.57 -20.39
N THR A 103 -19.16 -5.59 -19.04
CA THR A 103 -20.05 -4.65 -18.35
C THR A 103 -19.57 -3.21 -18.58
N GLN A 104 -20.48 -2.30 -18.88
CA GLN A 104 -20.17 -0.87 -18.98
C GLN A 104 -20.58 -0.12 -17.71
N VAL A 105 -19.74 0.79 -17.27
CA VAL A 105 -19.99 1.69 -16.14
C VAL A 105 -19.56 3.10 -16.52
N THR A 106 -20.17 4.12 -15.93
CA THR A 106 -19.68 5.49 -16.12
C THR A 106 -18.43 5.76 -15.29
N ILE A 107 -17.61 6.72 -15.71
CA ILE A 107 -16.46 7.22 -14.93
C ILE A 107 -16.90 7.60 -13.52
N ASP A 108 -18.03 8.30 -13.37
CA ASP A 108 -18.59 8.69 -12.06
C ASP A 108 -18.85 7.48 -11.15
N ASN A 109 -19.54 6.47 -11.68
CA ASN A 109 -19.82 5.27 -10.89
C ASN A 109 -18.56 4.47 -10.58
N ALA A 110 -17.60 4.36 -11.51
CA ALA A 110 -16.34 3.69 -11.27
C ALA A 110 -15.53 4.38 -10.17
N LEU A 111 -15.46 5.73 -10.18
CA LEU A 111 -14.83 6.53 -9.12
C LEU A 111 -15.50 6.29 -7.75
N LYS A 112 -16.83 6.37 -7.69
CA LYS A 112 -17.58 6.14 -6.44
C LYS A 112 -17.36 4.73 -5.89
N MET A 113 -17.43 3.71 -6.72
CA MET A 113 -17.21 2.33 -6.32
C MET A 113 -15.77 2.10 -5.89
N MET A 114 -14.79 2.69 -6.57
CA MET A 114 -13.39 2.63 -6.20
C MET A 114 -13.14 3.30 -4.85
N MET A 115 -13.65 4.50 -4.61
CA MET A 115 -13.39 5.26 -3.39
C MET A 115 -14.14 4.72 -2.18
N VAL A 116 -15.40 4.31 -2.33
CA VAL A 116 -16.23 3.84 -1.20
C VAL A 116 -15.89 2.41 -0.79
N LYS A 117 -15.73 1.49 -1.75
CA LYS A 117 -15.44 0.07 -1.50
C LYS A 117 -13.96 -0.29 -1.64
N SER A 118 -13.13 0.66 -2.04
CA SER A 118 -11.73 0.39 -2.41
C SER A 118 -11.59 -0.64 -3.54
N ALA A 119 -12.51 -0.63 -4.51
CA ALA A 119 -12.64 -1.65 -5.54
C ALA A 119 -11.45 -1.64 -6.51
N ASN A 120 -10.67 -2.74 -6.53
CA ASN A 120 -9.48 -2.89 -7.36
C ASN A 120 -9.82 -3.00 -8.85
N ASP A 121 -10.91 -3.69 -9.19
CA ASP A 121 -11.42 -3.79 -10.55
C ASP A 121 -11.80 -2.43 -11.13
N MET A 122 -12.42 -1.56 -10.33
CA MET A 122 -12.79 -0.22 -10.76
C MET A 122 -11.57 0.69 -10.96
N ALA A 123 -10.51 0.52 -10.17
CA ALA A 123 -9.24 1.22 -10.41
C ALA A 123 -8.63 0.85 -11.77
N VAL A 124 -8.67 -0.43 -12.13
CA VAL A 124 -8.19 -0.91 -13.44
C VAL A 124 -9.10 -0.41 -14.56
N VAL A 125 -10.42 -0.45 -14.38
CA VAL A 125 -11.40 0.09 -15.37
C VAL A 125 -11.12 1.58 -15.65
N LEU A 126 -10.87 2.38 -14.62
CA LEU A 126 -10.51 3.79 -14.77
C LEU A 126 -9.17 3.95 -15.49
N ALA A 127 -8.17 3.13 -15.12
CA ALA A 127 -6.85 3.20 -15.75
C ALA A 127 -6.91 2.89 -17.24
N GLU A 128 -7.62 1.85 -17.63
CA GLU A 128 -7.79 1.49 -19.05
C GLU A 128 -8.61 2.53 -19.80
N GLY A 129 -9.68 3.06 -19.18
CA GLY A 129 -10.53 4.06 -19.79
C GLY A 129 -9.90 5.43 -19.99
N VAL A 130 -8.97 5.83 -19.10
CA VAL A 130 -8.33 7.16 -19.12
C VAL A 130 -6.95 7.11 -19.76
N GLY A 131 -6.16 6.05 -19.47
CA GLY A 131 -4.79 5.89 -19.94
C GLY A 131 -4.62 4.93 -21.12
N GLY A 132 -5.70 4.29 -21.57
CA GLY A 132 -5.69 3.28 -22.63
C GLY A 132 -5.16 1.91 -22.18
N SER A 133 -4.38 1.87 -21.12
CA SER A 133 -3.84 0.65 -20.49
C SER A 133 -3.41 0.93 -19.06
N ILE A 134 -3.11 -0.12 -18.28
CA ILE A 134 -2.54 0.02 -16.93
C ILE A 134 -1.18 0.75 -17.02
N ASP A 135 -0.33 0.38 -17.96
CA ASP A 135 1.00 0.99 -18.13
C ASP A 135 0.90 2.46 -18.55
N GLY A 136 0.04 2.77 -19.51
CA GLY A 136 -0.23 4.14 -19.95
C GLY A 136 -0.76 5.00 -18.80
N PHE A 137 -1.65 4.45 -17.97
CA PHE A 137 -2.17 5.16 -16.82
C PHE A 137 -1.11 5.32 -15.71
N SER A 138 -0.28 4.31 -15.48
CA SER A 138 0.83 4.39 -14.52
C SER A 138 1.84 5.47 -14.93
N ALA A 139 2.10 5.63 -16.23
CA ALA A 139 2.91 6.74 -16.75
C ALA A 139 2.28 8.10 -16.40
N LEU A 140 0.95 8.25 -16.57
CA LEU A 140 0.23 9.47 -16.17
C LEU A 140 0.30 9.71 -14.66
N MET A 141 0.19 8.66 -13.84
CA MET A 141 0.33 8.76 -12.38
C MET A 141 1.73 9.29 -12.01
N ASN A 142 2.78 8.75 -12.59
CA ASN A 142 4.16 9.15 -12.32
C ASN A 142 4.47 10.56 -12.84
N GLU A 143 3.96 10.94 -14.01
CA GLU A 143 4.06 12.32 -14.51
C GLU A 143 3.44 13.31 -13.53
N ASN A 144 2.25 13.01 -13.01
CA ASN A 144 1.58 13.89 -12.06
C ASN A 144 2.28 13.88 -10.69
N ALA A 145 2.79 12.75 -10.23
CA ALA A 145 3.61 12.68 -9.02
C ALA A 145 4.85 13.59 -9.11
N ALA A 146 5.56 13.55 -10.24
CA ALA A 146 6.71 14.41 -10.49
C ALA A 146 6.32 15.90 -10.51
N ARG A 147 5.21 16.26 -11.17
CA ARG A 147 4.70 17.63 -11.23
C ARG A 147 4.26 18.18 -9.88
N LEU A 148 3.78 17.32 -8.98
CA LEU A 148 3.40 17.66 -7.61
C LEU A 148 4.61 17.71 -6.65
N GLY A 149 5.80 17.26 -7.07
CA GLY A 149 6.99 17.20 -6.21
C GLY A 149 7.01 15.99 -5.27
N MET A 150 6.31 14.92 -5.62
CA MET A 150 6.28 13.63 -4.89
C MET A 150 7.53 12.81 -5.21
N THR A 151 8.66 13.18 -4.64
CA THR A 151 10.01 12.70 -5.04
C THR A 151 10.32 11.28 -4.56
N GLN A 152 9.59 10.74 -3.59
CA GLN A 152 9.72 9.37 -3.10
C GLN A 152 8.62 8.44 -3.66
N THR A 153 7.96 8.84 -4.73
CA THR A 153 6.80 8.12 -5.26
C THR A 153 7.06 7.53 -6.63
N SER A 154 6.68 6.26 -6.78
CA SER A 154 6.61 5.55 -8.06
C SER A 154 5.37 4.67 -8.07
N TYR A 155 4.62 4.72 -9.16
CA TYR A 155 3.41 3.93 -9.37
C TYR A 155 3.59 2.98 -10.55
N VAL A 156 3.22 1.71 -10.34
CA VAL A 156 3.22 0.67 -11.39
C VAL A 156 1.82 0.06 -11.61
N ASN A 157 0.87 0.38 -10.73
CA ASN A 157 -0.53 0.00 -10.88
C ASN A 157 -1.47 1.02 -10.26
N PRO A 158 -2.78 1.03 -10.67
CA PRO A 158 -3.75 2.03 -10.22
C PRO A 158 -4.43 1.68 -8.89
N ASN A 159 -4.26 0.47 -8.36
CA ASN A 159 -5.05 -0.03 -7.24
C ASN A 159 -4.27 -0.21 -5.93
N GLY A 160 -2.92 -0.20 -6.00
CA GLY A 160 -2.04 -0.35 -4.85
C GLY A 160 -1.82 -1.80 -4.40
N LEU A 161 -2.16 -2.79 -5.23
CA LEU A 161 -1.76 -4.16 -4.97
C LEU A 161 -0.23 -4.28 -4.98
N PRO A 162 0.35 -5.20 -4.19
CA PRO A 162 1.80 -5.35 -4.10
C PRO A 162 2.42 -5.59 -5.48
N ALA A 163 3.41 -4.77 -5.82
CA ALA A 163 4.23 -4.90 -7.02
C ALA A 163 5.58 -4.23 -6.77
N GLU A 164 6.62 -4.75 -7.39
CA GLU A 164 7.93 -4.11 -7.35
C GLU A 164 7.86 -2.70 -7.97
N GLY A 165 8.41 -1.70 -7.27
CA GLY A 165 8.34 -0.31 -7.70
C GLY A 165 7.07 0.45 -7.30
N GLN A 166 6.08 -0.20 -6.66
CA GLN A 166 4.89 0.47 -6.12
C GLN A 166 5.22 1.06 -4.74
N ILE A 167 5.73 2.27 -4.70
CA ILE A 167 6.20 2.95 -3.49
C ILE A 167 5.74 4.40 -3.42
N THR A 168 5.65 4.93 -2.20
CA THR A 168 5.39 6.35 -1.90
C THR A 168 5.93 6.68 -0.50
N SER A 169 5.77 7.93 -0.05
CA SER A 169 6.04 8.34 1.33
C SER A 169 4.82 9.03 1.93
N ALA A 170 4.74 9.08 3.27
CA ALA A 170 3.66 9.81 3.94
C ALA A 170 3.66 11.30 3.57
N ARG A 171 4.87 11.89 3.37
CA ARG A 171 5.01 13.27 2.88
C ARG A 171 4.41 13.44 1.49
N ASP A 172 4.74 12.54 0.57
CA ASP A 172 4.25 12.65 -0.80
C ASP A 172 2.73 12.46 -0.89
N LEU A 173 2.17 11.55 -0.07
CA LEU A 173 0.72 11.40 0.04
C LEU A 173 0.02 12.64 0.62
N ALA A 174 0.66 13.35 1.56
CA ALA A 174 0.14 14.60 2.09
C ALA A 174 0.17 15.76 1.06
N ILE A 175 1.07 15.70 0.08
CA ILE A 175 1.10 16.66 -1.04
C ILE A 175 -0.07 16.39 -2.00
N LEU A 176 -0.46 15.13 -2.15
CA LEU A 176 -1.53 14.71 -3.05
C LEU A 176 -2.92 15.00 -2.47
N ALA A 177 -3.08 14.95 -1.14
CA ALA A 177 -4.35 15.07 -0.44
C ALA A 177 -4.82 16.52 -0.30
#